data_cd72561f2bb8432fcd2e8e9b17ba90b3
#
_entry.id   cd72561f2bb8432fcd2e8e9b17ba90b3
#
_cell.length_a   1.000
_cell.length_b   1.000
_cell.length_c   1.000
_cell.angle_alpha   90.00
_cell.angle_beta   90.00
_cell.angle_gamma   90.00
#
_symmetry.space_group_name_H-M   'P 1'
#
loop_
_entity.id
_entity.type
_entity.pdbx_description
1 polymer ?
#
loop_
_entity_poly.entity_id
_entity_poly.type
_entity_poly.pdbx_seq_one_letter_code
_entity_poly.pdbx_strand_id
1 'polypeptide(L)'
;MRRNSTYLSNIKYIISVLTLFLYQVFTVIMPLPPLIGVVFCYMIVMLLKKEKTLGNLGKDWYVCILYLFFVEQIHGFYLFSILIAFLLFYNFLLDWLLINMKYRSLILVVITTGSYICILLINELFAYMQNSQDFLNFNKEYFIFIGIESFISIFLFREKIL
;
A
#
# COMPACT_ATOMS: atom_id res chain seq x y z
N MET A 1 34.23 17.44 -1.43
CA MET A 1 33.02 17.58 -0.58
C MET A 1 31.74 16.88 -1.05
N ARG A 2 31.57 16.47 -2.30
CA ARG A 2 30.37 15.74 -2.81
C ARG A 2 30.17 14.31 -2.25
N ARG A 3 31.22 13.63 -1.83
CA ARG A 3 31.18 12.22 -1.38
C ARG A 3 30.45 12.01 -0.03
N ASN A 4 30.47 12.99 0.87
CA ASN A 4 29.79 12.92 2.16
C ASN A 4 28.25 13.11 2.05
N SER A 5 27.78 13.85 1.05
CA SER A 5 26.33 14.11 0.85
C SER A 5 25.58 12.84 0.41
N THR A 6 26.17 12.04 -0.49
CA THR A 6 25.56 10.77 -0.97
C THR A 6 25.51 9.71 0.14
N TYR A 7 26.53 9.67 0.99
CA TYR A 7 26.61 8.72 2.12
C TYR A 7 25.54 9.01 3.16
N LEU A 8 25.40 10.30 3.54
CA LEU A 8 24.35 10.75 4.46
C LEU A 8 22.93 10.53 3.90
N SER A 9 22.72 10.71 2.61
CA SER A 9 21.44 10.44 1.96
C SER A 9 21.08 8.94 2.01
N ASN A 10 22.05 8.06 1.74
CA ASN A 10 21.83 6.62 1.81
C ASN A 10 21.56 6.14 3.23
N ILE A 11 22.24 6.68 4.23
CA ILE A 11 21.99 6.33 5.64
C ILE A 11 20.59 6.77 6.07
N LYS A 12 20.17 7.99 5.74
CA LYS A 12 18.82 8.49 6.03
C LYS A 12 17.74 7.60 5.39
N TYR A 13 17.97 7.17 4.17
CA TYR A 13 17.07 6.25 3.46
C TYR A 13 16.95 4.91 4.18
N ILE A 14 18.08 4.28 4.55
CA ILE A 14 18.10 3.01 5.27
C ILE A 14 17.37 3.14 6.62
N ILE A 15 17.65 4.21 7.37
CA ILE A 15 16.98 4.46 8.65
C ILE A 15 15.46 4.62 8.44
N SER A 16 15.02 5.36 7.42
CA SER A 16 13.60 5.56 7.11
C SER A 16 12.91 4.23 6.79
N VAL A 17 13.53 3.38 5.96
CA VAL A 17 13.01 2.06 5.65
C VAL A 17 12.93 1.18 6.90
N LEU A 18 13.98 1.15 7.72
CA LEU A 18 14.01 0.38 8.94
C LEU A 18 12.93 0.84 9.94
N THR A 19 12.74 2.15 10.08
CA THR A 19 11.67 2.72 10.92
C THR A 19 10.29 2.29 10.45
N LEU A 20 10.07 2.20 9.13
CA LEU A 20 8.80 1.77 8.55
C LEU A 20 8.52 0.28 8.86
N PHE A 21 9.54 -0.57 8.81
CA PHE A 21 9.40 -1.98 9.19
C PHE A 21 9.20 -2.15 10.71
N LEU A 22 9.91 -1.38 11.54
CA LEU A 22 9.70 -1.38 12.98
C LEU A 22 8.28 -0.90 13.35
N TYR A 23 7.80 0.15 12.68
CA TYR A 23 6.42 0.61 12.86
C TYR A 23 5.43 -0.54 12.66
N GLN A 24 5.65 -1.39 11.64
CA GLN A 24 4.76 -2.51 11.35
C GLN A 24 4.72 -3.55 12.50
N VAL A 25 5.82 -3.76 13.20
CA VAL A 25 5.83 -4.62 14.40
C VAL A 25 4.96 -4.02 15.52
N PHE A 26 4.98 -2.69 15.67
CA PHE A 26 4.14 -2.00 16.66
C PHE A 26 2.64 -2.07 16.33
N THR A 27 2.25 -2.18 15.06
CA THR A 27 0.83 -2.27 14.67
C THR A 27 0.15 -3.55 15.18
N VAL A 28 0.92 -4.58 15.51
CA VAL A 28 0.40 -5.83 16.13
C VAL A 28 0.08 -5.65 17.60
N ILE A 29 0.89 -4.83 18.29
CA ILE A 29 0.75 -4.61 19.73
C ILE A 29 -0.32 -3.55 20.02
N MET A 30 -0.41 -2.56 19.15
CA MET A 30 -1.37 -1.45 19.25
C MET A 30 -2.26 -1.45 18.01
N PRO A 31 -3.56 -1.14 18.12
CA PRO A 31 -4.46 -1.06 16.96
C PRO A 31 -4.12 0.19 16.12
N LEU A 32 -3.02 0.11 15.38
CA LEU A 32 -2.54 1.15 14.47
C LEU A 32 -2.75 0.71 13.01
N PRO A 33 -2.99 1.66 12.08
CA PRO A 33 -3.19 1.32 10.67
C PRO A 33 -1.93 0.71 10.05
N PRO A 34 -2.03 -0.41 9.31
CA PRO A 34 -0.89 -1.10 8.73
C PRO A 34 -0.28 -0.39 7.51
N LEU A 35 -0.77 0.79 7.13
CA LEU A 35 -0.33 1.63 6.00
C LEU A 35 -0.41 0.96 4.62
N ILE A 36 -1.23 -0.07 4.46
CA ILE A 36 -1.40 -0.81 3.21
C ILE A 36 -1.92 0.10 2.11
N GLY A 37 -2.99 0.85 2.37
CA GLY A 37 -3.60 1.78 1.41
C GLY A 37 -2.65 2.92 1.01
N VAL A 38 -1.84 3.42 1.95
CA VAL A 38 -0.81 4.43 1.68
C VAL A 38 0.25 3.90 0.73
N VAL A 39 0.71 2.65 0.96
CA VAL A 39 1.70 2.00 0.10
C VAL A 39 1.11 1.69 -1.28
N PHE A 40 -0.15 1.27 -1.38
CA PHE A 40 -0.85 1.13 -2.66
C PHE A 40 -0.88 2.45 -3.43
N CYS A 41 -1.27 3.56 -2.80
CA CYS A 41 -1.24 4.89 -3.41
C CYS A 41 0.16 5.26 -3.90
N TYR A 42 1.20 5.01 -3.10
CA TYR A 42 2.58 5.29 -3.46
C TYR A 42 3.05 4.45 -4.66
N MET A 43 2.74 3.16 -4.69
CA MET A 43 3.08 2.26 -5.80
C MET A 43 2.36 2.68 -7.09
N ILE A 44 1.08 3.06 -7.02
CA ILE A 44 0.33 3.58 -8.18
C ILE A 44 0.96 4.87 -8.69
N VAL A 45 1.30 5.82 -7.82
CA VAL A 45 1.98 7.06 -8.21
C VAL A 45 3.31 6.78 -8.90
N MET A 46 4.08 5.79 -8.42
CA MET A 46 5.33 5.38 -9.08
C MET A 46 5.10 4.79 -10.47
N LEU A 47 4.06 3.96 -10.65
CA LEU A 47 3.71 3.38 -11.94
C LEU A 47 3.26 4.46 -12.93
N LEU A 48 2.35 5.34 -12.53
CA LEU A 48 1.91 6.47 -13.37
C LEU A 48 3.07 7.39 -13.77
N LYS A 49 4.00 7.63 -12.84
CA LYS A 49 5.22 8.40 -13.15
C LYS A 49 6.11 7.66 -14.13
N LYS A 50 6.28 6.34 -13.99
CA LYS A 50 7.06 5.51 -14.92
C LYS A 50 6.49 5.57 -16.32
N GLU A 51 5.16 5.44 -16.47
CA GLU A 51 4.48 5.54 -17.77
C GLU A 51 4.72 6.89 -18.46
N LYS A 52 4.68 7.99 -17.69
CA LYS A 52 4.95 9.34 -18.22
C LYS A 52 6.41 9.57 -18.61
N THR A 53 7.37 9.00 -17.85
CA THR A 53 8.81 9.31 -18.03
C THR A 53 9.57 8.24 -18.79
N LEU A 54 8.94 7.08 -19.12
CA LEU A 54 9.57 5.89 -19.70
C LEU A 54 10.82 5.44 -18.90
N GLY A 55 10.88 5.79 -17.63
CA GLY A 55 12.01 5.48 -16.74
C GLY A 55 11.91 4.08 -16.12
N ASN A 56 12.99 3.62 -15.50
CA ASN A 56 12.98 2.38 -14.74
C ASN A 56 12.37 2.59 -13.35
N LEU A 57 11.71 1.56 -12.82
CA LEU A 57 11.26 1.52 -11.43
C LEU A 57 12.48 1.59 -10.51
N GLY A 58 12.48 2.54 -9.57
CA GLY A 58 13.55 2.74 -8.63
C GLY A 58 13.62 1.65 -7.54
N LYS A 59 14.60 1.76 -6.66
CA LYS A 59 14.77 0.85 -5.50
C LYS A 59 13.54 0.86 -4.58
N ASP A 60 12.84 1.98 -4.51
CA ASP A 60 11.63 2.16 -3.67
C ASP A 60 10.51 1.18 -4.02
N TRP A 61 10.41 0.78 -5.30
CA TRP A 61 9.43 -0.21 -5.75
C TRP A 61 9.64 -1.57 -5.06
N TYR A 62 10.88 -2.04 -5.04
CA TYR A 62 11.22 -3.31 -4.39
C TYR A 62 11.04 -3.26 -2.88
N VAL A 63 11.32 -2.11 -2.27
CA VAL A 63 11.08 -1.88 -0.84
C VAL A 63 9.58 -1.94 -0.52
N CYS A 64 8.72 -1.37 -1.37
CA CYS A 64 7.27 -1.46 -1.19
C CYS A 64 6.77 -2.90 -1.29
N ILE A 65 7.24 -3.67 -2.27
CA ILE A 65 6.89 -5.10 -2.39
C ILE A 65 7.32 -5.87 -1.14
N LEU A 66 8.56 -5.68 -0.70
CA LEU A 66 9.09 -6.35 0.49
C LEU A 66 8.31 -5.95 1.75
N TYR A 67 7.92 -4.68 1.86
CA TYR A 67 7.08 -4.20 2.94
C TYR A 67 5.70 -4.88 2.94
N LEU A 68 5.03 -4.98 1.78
CA LEU A 68 3.73 -5.63 1.68
C LEU A 68 3.80 -7.11 2.07
N PHE A 69 4.85 -7.82 1.66
CA PHE A 69 5.10 -9.20 2.14
C PHE A 69 5.25 -9.28 3.66
N PHE A 70 5.95 -8.33 4.24
CA PHE A 70 6.13 -8.28 5.68
C PHE A 70 4.81 -8.04 6.41
N VAL A 71 3.97 -7.14 5.86
CA VAL A 71 2.62 -6.88 6.37
C VAL A 71 1.76 -8.15 6.32
N GLU A 72 1.79 -8.91 5.21
CA GLU A 72 1.06 -10.17 5.09
C GLU A 72 1.40 -11.14 6.22
N GLN A 73 2.69 -11.32 6.50
CA GLN A 73 3.16 -12.25 7.52
C GLN A 73 2.77 -11.81 8.94
N ILE A 74 2.83 -10.52 9.21
CA ILE A 74 2.55 -9.98 10.55
C ILE A 74 1.05 -9.98 10.86
N HIS A 75 0.21 -9.66 9.87
CA HIS A 75 -1.24 -9.56 10.06
C HIS A 75 -2.00 -10.86 9.75
N GLY A 76 -1.30 -11.95 9.45
CA GLY A 76 -1.91 -13.26 9.20
C GLY A 76 -2.69 -13.34 7.89
N PHE A 77 -2.40 -12.48 6.91
CA PHE A 77 -2.94 -12.62 5.57
C PHE A 77 -2.28 -13.79 4.82
N TYR A 78 -3.01 -14.37 3.88
CA TYR A 78 -2.44 -15.40 3.01
C TYR A 78 -1.30 -14.84 2.17
N LEU A 79 -0.27 -15.63 2.00
CA LEU A 79 0.91 -15.24 1.22
C LEU A 79 0.50 -14.83 -0.21
N PHE A 80 1.05 -13.74 -0.70
CA PHE A 80 0.76 -13.11 -1.99
C PHE A 80 -0.63 -12.46 -2.12
N SER A 81 -1.49 -12.51 -1.10
CA SER A 81 -2.84 -11.96 -1.17
C SER A 81 -2.84 -10.45 -1.46
N ILE A 82 -1.96 -9.70 -0.80
CA ILE A 82 -1.86 -8.24 -0.98
C ILE A 82 -1.30 -7.90 -2.37
N LEU A 83 -0.32 -8.66 -2.86
CA LEU A 83 0.23 -8.44 -4.20
C LEU A 83 -0.77 -8.75 -5.30
N ILE A 84 -1.53 -9.85 -5.15
CA ILE A 84 -2.60 -10.20 -6.09
C ILE A 84 -3.69 -9.12 -6.05
N ALA A 85 -4.07 -8.64 -4.86
CA ALA A 85 -4.99 -7.53 -4.70
C ALA A 85 -4.51 -6.28 -5.43
N PHE A 86 -3.23 -5.93 -5.28
CA PHE A 86 -2.63 -4.80 -5.98
C PHE A 86 -2.69 -4.96 -7.50
N LEU A 87 -2.32 -6.13 -8.04
CA LEU A 87 -2.35 -6.40 -9.47
C LEU A 87 -3.77 -6.34 -10.04
N LEU A 88 -4.75 -6.92 -9.35
CA LEU A 88 -6.16 -6.85 -9.75
C LEU A 88 -6.67 -5.41 -9.71
N PHE A 89 -6.38 -4.69 -8.64
CA PHE A 89 -6.79 -3.29 -8.51
C PHE A 89 -6.18 -2.43 -9.62
N TYR A 90 -4.89 -2.57 -9.88
CA TYR A 90 -4.18 -1.84 -10.92
C TYR A 90 -4.75 -2.11 -12.32
N ASN A 91 -4.94 -3.39 -12.69
CA ASN A 91 -5.36 -3.74 -14.04
C ASN A 91 -6.86 -3.48 -14.34
N PHE A 92 -7.73 -3.61 -13.33
CA PHE A 92 -9.18 -3.53 -13.56
C PHE A 92 -9.80 -2.22 -13.09
N LEU A 93 -9.34 -1.67 -11.99
CA LEU A 93 -10.01 -0.54 -11.34
C LEU A 93 -9.33 0.80 -11.59
N LEU A 94 -8.01 0.83 -11.76
CA LEU A 94 -7.27 2.09 -11.83
C LEU A 94 -7.65 2.91 -13.04
N ASP A 95 -7.68 2.34 -14.24
CA ASP A 95 -8.00 3.07 -15.46
C ASP A 95 -9.42 3.62 -15.42
N TRP A 96 -10.35 2.81 -14.92
CA TRP A 96 -11.74 3.24 -14.73
C TRP A 96 -11.84 4.43 -13.76
N LEU A 97 -11.09 4.40 -12.65
CA LEU A 97 -11.04 5.49 -11.67
C LEU A 97 -10.48 6.77 -12.27
N LEU A 98 -9.37 6.69 -13.00
CA LEU A 98 -8.70 7.84 -13.60
C LEU A 98 -9.56 8.52 -14.67
N ILE A 99 -10.36 7.75 -15.42
CA ILE A 99 -11.27 8.28 -16.47
C ILE A 99 -12.51 8.91 -15.85
N ASN A 100 -13.11 8.27 -14.83
CA ASN A 100 -14.42 8.67 -14.31
C ASN A 100 -14.35 9.71 -13.19
N MET A 101 -13.23 9.79 -12.46
CA MET A 101 -13.11 10.69 -11.32
C MET A 101 -12.28 11.93 -11.61
N LYS A 102 -12.89 13.11 -11.45
CA LYS A 102 -12.24 14.41 -11.64
C LYS A 102 -11.43 14.89 -10.42
N TYR A 103 -11.83 14.46 -9.23
CA TYR A 103 -11.24 14.96 -7.99
C TYR A 103 -10.10 14.06 -7.50
N ARG A 104 -8.87 14.57 -7.53
CA ARG A 104 -7.65 13.85 -7.09
C ARG A 104 -7.75 13.26 -5.68
N SER A 105 -8.34 14.02 -4.76
CA SER A 105 -8.52 13.56 -3.38
C SER A 105 -9.47 12.36 -3.29
N LEU A 106 -10.55 12.34 -4.09
CA LEU A 106 -11.48 11.21 -4.12
C LEU A 106 -10.83 9.94 -4.70
N ILE A 107 -9.99 10.08 -5.72
CA ILE A 107 -9.24 8.96 -6.29
C ILE A 107 -8.39 8.28 -5.20
N LEU A 108 -7.67 9.05 -4.38
CA LEU A 108 -6.85 8.52 -3.28
C LEU A 108 -7.69 7.79 -2.23
N VAL A 109 -8.85 8.35 -1.84
CA VAL A 109 -9.77 7.67 -0.91
C VAL A 109 -10.27 6.36 -1.48
N VAL A 110 -10.62 6.33 -2.78
CA VAL A 110 -11.11 5.10 -3.43
C VAL A 110 -9.99 4.08 -3.57
N ILE A 111 -8.74 4.50 -3.84
CA ILE A 111 -7.59 3.59 -3.87
C ILE A 111 -7.36 2.96 -2.49
N THR A 112 -7.35 3.76 -1.42
CA THR A 112 -7.15 3.24 -0.06
C THR A 112 -8.30 2.32 0.37
N THR A 113 -9.55 2.69 0.14
CA THR A 113 -10.70 1.85 0.46
C THR A 113 -10.71 0.58 -0.39
N GLY A 114 -10.46 0.72 -1.68
CA GLY A 114 -10.43 -0.40 -2.64
C GLY A 114 -9.30 -1.39 -2.34
N SER A 115 -8.14 -0.93 -1.86
CA SER A 115 -7.06 -1.84 -1.46
C SER A 115 -7.49 -2.78 -0.34
N TYR A 116 -8.14 -2.27 0.71
CA TYR A 116 -8.65 -3.09 1.81
C TYR A 116 -9.72 -4.07 1.35
N ILE A 117 -10.67 -3.60 0.53
CA ILE A 117 -11.74 -4.46 -0.01
C ILE A 117 -11.14 -5.60 -0.85
N CYS A 118 -10.22 -5.29 -1.77
CA CYS A 118 -9.58 -6.30 -2.61
C CYS A 118 -8.80 -7.34 -1.78
N ILE A 119 -8.05 -6.89 -0.77
CA ILE A 119 -7.27 -7.78 0.10
C ILE A 119 -8.20 -8.72 0.86
N LEU A 120 -9.27 -8.21 1.45
CA LEU A 120 -10.23 -9.03 2.18
C LEU A 120 -10.91 -10.06 1.27
N LEU A 121 -11.37 -9.66 0.08
CA LEU A 121 -11.97 -10.57 -0.90
C LEU A 121 -11.01 -11.70 -1.30
N ILE A 122 -9.73 -11.37 -1.54
CA ILE A 122 -8.74 -12.38 -1.93
C ILE A 122 -8.43 -13.30 -0.75
N ASN A 123 -8.31 -12.79 0.47
CA ASN A 123 -8.09 -13.62 1.64
C ASN A 123 -9.26 -14.56 1.89
N GLU A 124 -10.51 -14.10 1.76
CA GLU A 124 -11.69 -14.97 1.87
C GLU A 124 -11.71 -16.04 0.77
N LEU A 125 -11.30 -15.67 -0.44
CA LEU A 125 -11.22 -16.62 -1.54
C LEU A 125 -10.19 -17.71 -1.25
N PHE A 126 -9.01 -17.38 -0.72
CA PHE A 126 -8.01 -18.36 -0.30
C PHE A 126 -8.48 -19.20 0.89
N ALA A 127 -9.15 -18.60 1.89
CA ALA A 127 -9.74 -19.32 3.01
C ALA A 127 -10.75 -20.36 2.53
N TYR A 128 -11.63 -19.99 1.58
CA TYR A 128 -12.58 -20.89 0.96
C TYR A 128 -11.89 -22.05 0.21
N MET A 129 -10.85 -21.77 -0.58
CA MET A 129 -10.11 -22.79 -1.31
C MET A 129 -9.40 -23.80 -0.39
N GLN A 130 -8.97 -23.35 0.80
CA GLN A 130 -8.31 -24.21 1.80
C GLN A 130 -9.27 -24.90 2.77
N ASN A 131 -10.59 -24.70 2.60
CA ASN A 131 -11.61 -25.16 3.55
C ASN A 131 -11.31 -24.72 4.99
N SER A 132 -10.62 -23.59 5.17
CA SER A 132 -10.37 -23.02 6.48
C SER A 132 -11.62 -22.26 6.94
N GLN A 133 -11.99 -22.43 8.24
CA GLN A 133 -13.10 -21.68 8.83
C GLN A 133 -12.68 -20.27 9.31
N ASP A 134 -11.44 -19.90 9.08
CA ASP A 134 -10.90 -18.61 9.50
C ASP A 134 -11.31 -17.50 8.52
N PHE A 135 -12.60 -17.14 8.58
CA PHE A 135 -13.07 -15.94 7.90
C PHE A 135 -12.50 -14.70 8.60
N LEU A 136 -11.81 -13.86 7.85
CA LEU A 136 -11.37 -12.57 8.36
C LEU A 136 -12.60 -11.74 8.73
N ASN A 137 -12.87 -11.61 10.03
CA ASN A 137 -13.93 -10.74 10.50
C ASN A 137 -13.61 -9.28 10.14
N PHE A 138 -14.46 -8.66 9.33
CA PHE A 138 -14.39 -7.25 9.02
C PHE A 138 -14.67 -6.46 10.32
N ASN A 139 -13.62 -6.17 11.07
CA ASN A 139 -13.71 -5.52 12.36
C ASN A 139 -13.92 -4.01 12.15
N LYS A 140 -14.59 -3.32 13.09
CA LYS A 140 -14.79 -1.86 13.06
C LYS A 140 -13.47 -1.08 12.96
N GLU A 141 -12.37 -1.68 13.37
CA GLU A 141 -11.01 -1.12 13.29
C GLU A 141 -10.57 -0.82 11.86
N TYR A 142 -10.95 -1.66 10.89
CA TYR A 142 -10.60 -1.44 9.48
C TYR A 142 -11.19 -0.14 8.93
N PHE A 143 -12.40 0.26 9.35
CA PHE A 143 -12.97 1.54 8.94
C PHE A 143 -12.16 2.73 9.45
N ILE A 144 -11.66 2.64 10.69
CA ILE A 144 -10.80 3.66 11.28
C ILE A 144 -9.47 3.71 10.51
N PHE A 145 -8.87 2.56 10.20
CA PHE A 145 -7.62 2.47 9.44
C PHE A 145 -7.77 3.08 8.05
N ILE A 146 -8.83 2.72 7.32
CA ILE A 146 -9.13 3.31 6.00
C ILE A 146 -9.26 4.83 6.09
N GLY A 147 -9.94 5.35 7.12
CA GLY A 147 -10.10 6.79 7.34
C GLY A 147 -8.76 7.49 7.55
N ILE A 148 -7.92 6.96 8.45
CA ILE A 148 -6.60 7.52 8.77
C ILE A 148 -5.67 7.45 7.53
N GLU A 149 -5.62 6.29 6.87
CA GLU A 149 -4.75 6.10 5.70
C GLU A 149 -5.20 6.93 4.50
N SER A 150 -6.52 7.11 4.31
CA SER A 150 -7.05 8.01 3.28
C SER A 150 -6.61 9.45 3.52
N PHE A 151 -6.66 9.90 4.78
CA PHE A 151 -6.20 11.24 5.13
C PHE A 151 -4.70 11.42 4.86
N ILE A 152 -3.87 10.46 5.29
CA ILE A 152 -2.43 10.45 5.04
C ILE A 152 -2.14 10.45 3.53
N SER A 153 -2.86 9.62 2.77
CA SER A 153 -2.68 9.50 1.31
C SER A 153 -3.01 10.81 0.59
N ILE A 154 -4.08 11.50 0.99
CA ILE A 154 -4.43 12.81 0.44
C ILE A 154 -3.32 13.81 0.73
N PHE A 155 -2.81 13.86 1.95
CA PHE A 155 -1.76 14.79 2.32
C PHE A 155 -0.46 14.57 1.54
N LEU A 156 -0.07 13.31 1.31
CA LEU A 156 1.21 12.96 0.67
C LEU A 156 1.16 12.97 -0.86
N PHE A 157 0.01 12.61 -1.47
CA PHE A 157 -0.05 12.26 -2.90
C PHE A 157 -1.02 13.11 -3.73
N ARG A 158 -1.80 14.00 -3.13
CA ARG A 158 -2.78 14.83 -3.85
C ARG A 158 -2.20 15.54 -5.08
N GLU A 159 -0.96 16.02 -4.99
CA GLU A 159 -0.31 16.75 -6.09
C GLU A 159 0.44 15.84 -7.08
N LYS A 160 0.58 14.55 -6.77
CA LYS A 160 1.44 13.61 -7.52
C LYS A 160 0.67 12.68 -8.44
N ILE A 161 -0.65 12.57 -8.32
CA ILE A 161 -1.47 11.59 -9.05
C ILE A 161 -1.82 12.00 -10.48
N LEU A 162 -1.67 13.27 -10.86
CA LEU A 162 -2.00 13.74 -12.23
C LEU A 162 -0.92 14.66 -12.77
#